data_2f2aa60209f065532775e885239fa2be
#
_entry.id   2f2aa60209f065532775e885239fa2be
#
_cell.length_a   1.000
_cell.length_b   1.000
_cell.length_c   1.000
_cell.angle_alpha   90.00
_cell.angle_beta   90.00
_cell.angle_gamma   90.00
#
_symmetry.space_group_name_H-M   'P 1'
#
loop_
_entity.id
_entity.type
_entity.pdbx_description
1 polymer ?
#
loop_
_entity_poly.entity_id
_entity_poly.type
_entity_poly.pdbx_seq_one_letter_code
_entity_poly.pdbx_strand_id
1 'polypeptide(L)'
;MPGDVVLVEGDTRISVAIKYLTQSSWSHACLFVGDSGSSSHELCLLEADLQEGVRLIPLQHYSGFNLRICRPVSLTDQDRGQLISHARSRLGHTYDLKNVWDLVRFLIQKPAVPNRWRRAMIGLGSGEPTRAICSTLIAESFQSINYPILPVLGPEVGDEGEVPVYYRRHFSHFTPRDFDLSPYFEVIKPTLEVGFDYQQISWAGEEAS
;
A
#
# COMPACT_ATOMS: atom_id res chain seq x y z
N MET A 1 4.92 -13.97 3.58
CA MET A 1 6.00 -13.99 4.59
C MET A 1 5.92 -12.73 5.43
N PRO A 2 6.28 -12.70 6.73
CA PRO A 2 6.33 -11.45 7.49
C PRO A 2 7.17 -10.39 6.74
N GLY A 3 6.66 -9.15 6.67
CA GLY A 3 7.23 -8.09 5.84
C GLY A 3 6.57 -7.93 4.46
N ASP A 4 5.71 -8.86 4.03
CA ASP A 4 4.92 -8.68 2.81
C ASP A 4 3.91 -7.54 2.99
N VAL A 5 3.73 -6.73 1.96
CA VAL A 5 2.66 -5.72 1.90
C VAL A 5 1.45 -6.33 1.21
N VAL A 6 0.32 -6.29 1.89
CA VAL A 6 -0.96 -6.76 1.35
C VAL A 6 -1.79 -5.56 0.90
N LEU A 7 -2.01 -5.45 -0.39
CA LEU A 7 -2.88 -4.43 -0.98
C LEU A 7 -4.30 -4.95 -1.05
N VAL A 8 -5.26 -4.08 -0.74
CA VAL A 8 -6.67 -4.41 -0.68
C VAL A 8 -7.47 -3.51 -1.62
N GLU A 9 -8.33 -4.11 -2.41
CA GLU A 9 -9.35 -3.40 -3.17
C GLU A 9 -10.63 -3.28 -2.34
N GLY A 10 -10.77 -2.15 -1.64
CA GLY A 10 -11.98 -1.87 -0.85
C GLY A 10 -13.13 -1.35 -1.71
N ASP A 11 -14.34 -1.41 -1.15
CA ASP A 11 -15.60 -1.03 -1.80
C ASP A 11 -16.32 0.14 -1.11
N THR A 12 -15.79 0.65 0.00
CA THR A 12 -16.35 1.80 0.69
C THR A 12 -16.28 3.08 -0.16
N ARG A 13 -17.07 4.10 0.16
CA ARG A 13 -17.03 5.40 -0.51
C ARG A 13 -15.64 6.04 -0.47
N ILE A 14 -14.92 5.87 0.65
CA ILE A 14 -13.55 6.34 0.82
C ILE A 14 -12.61 5.56 -0.10
N SER A 15 -12.75 4.23 -0.14
CA SER A 15 -11.98 3.37 -1.03
C SER A 15 -12.14 3.77 -2.50
N VAL A 16 -13.38 4.04 -2.93
CA VAL A 16 -13.66 4.51 -4.30
C VAL A 16 -12.96 5.85 -4.57
N ALA A 17 -12.99 6.79 -3.62
CA ALA A 17 -12.29 8.07 -3.76
C ALA A 17 -10.78 7.90 -3.88
N ILE A 18 -10.17 7.04 -3.05
CA ILE A 18 -8.73 6.74 -3.10
C ILE A 18 -8.38 6.10 -4.45
N LYS A 19 -9.12 5.07 -4.89
CA LYS A 19 -8.90 4.41 -6.18
C LYS A 19 -8.95 5.42 -7.34
N TYR A 20 -9.92 6.32 -7.32
CA TYR A 20 -10.06 7.35 -8.33
C TYR A 20 -8.88 8.33 -8.35
N LEU A 21 -8.43 8.80 -7.18
CA LEU A 21 -7.33 9.76 -7.07
C LEU A 21 -5.98 9.15 -7.44
N THR A 22 -5.72 7.95 -6.97
CA THR A 22 -4.46 7.25 -7.23
C THR A 22 -4.42 6.57 -8.60
N GLN A 23 -5.56 6.53 -9.32
CA GLN A 23 -5.70 5.80 -10.59
C GLN A 23 -5.26 4.34 -10.44
N SER A 24 -5.75 3.68 -9.41
CA SER A 24 -5.39 2.31 -9.04
C SER A 24 -6.62 1.56 -8.55
N SER A 25 -6.58 0.23 -8.61
CA SER A 25 -7.57 -0.63 -7.96
C SER A 25 -7.36 -0.71 -6.44
N TRP A 26 -6.16 -0.37 -5.96
CA TRP A 26 -5.81 -0.51 -4.56
C TRP A 26 -6.19 0.73 -3.76
N SER A 27 -6.97 0.54 -2.72
CA SER A 27 -7.43 1.61 -1.84
C SER A 27 -6.84 1.53 -0.44
N HIS A 28 -6.28 0.39 -0.06
CA HIS A 28 -5.72 0.17 1.26
C HIS A 28 -4.47 -0.71 1.18
N ALA A 29 -3.62 -0.62 2.20
CA ALA A 29 -2.42 -1.43 2.35
C ALA A 29 -2.23 -1.83 3.79
N CYS A 30 -1.83 -3.08 4.01
CA CYS A 30 -1.50 -3.66 5.31
C CYS A 30 -0.11 -4.28 5.27
N LEU A 31 0.56 -4.33 6.41
CA LEU A 31 1.82 -5.06 6.56
C LEU A 31 1.57 -6.41 7.21
N PHE A 32 1.96 -7.50 6.56
CA PHE A 32 1.89 -8.81 7.20
C PHE A 32 3.01 -8.96 8.23
N VAL A 33 2.64 -9.08 9.49
CA VAL A 33 3.58 -9.11 10.62
C VAL A 33 3.78 -10.51 11.22
N GLY A 34 3.17 -11.53 10.60
CA GLY A 34 3.24 -12.90 11.09
C GLY A 34 2.28 -13.15 12.25
N ASP A 35 2.74 -13.88 13.24
CA ASP A 35 1.98 -14.23 14.44
C ASP A 35 1.64 -12.98 15.28
N SER A 36 0.45 -12.97 15.85
CA SER A 36 -0.02 -11.91 16.76
C SER A 36 0.86 -11.71 17.98
N GLY A 37 1.65 -12.71 18.35
CA GLY A 37 2.39 -12.77 19.61
C GLY A 37 1.51 -13.16 20.80
N SER A 38 0.24 -13.53 20.56
CA SER A 38 -0.68 -14.06 21.54
C SER A 38 -0.67 -15.59 21.54
N SER A 39 -1.27 -16.20 22.56
CA SER A 39 -1.35 -17.67 22.70
C SER A 39 -2.11 -18.35 21.54
N SER A 40 -2.83 -17.61 20.73
CA SER A 40 -3.64 -18.13 19.61
C SER A 40 -2.84 -18.38 18.33
N HIS A 41 -1.58 -17.93 18.24
CA HIS A 41 -0.76 -18.05 17.02
C HIS A 41 -1.48 -17.57 15.74
N GLU A 42 -2.35 -16.60 15.88
CA GLU A 42 -3.13 -16.08 14.77
C GLU A 42 -2.26 -15.20 13.86
N LEU A 43 -2.34 -15.49 12.55
CA LEU A 43 -1.63 -14.69 11.54
C LEU A 43 -2.29 -13.31 11.39
N CYS A 44 -1.50 -12.25 11.54
CA CYS A 44 -2.00 -10.89 11.62
C CYS A 44 -1.41 -9.98 10.57
N LEU A 45 -2.25 -9.04 10.16
CA LEU A 45 -1.90 -7.84 9.42
C LEU A 45 -1.84 -6.66 10.39
N LEU A 46 -0.89 -5.76 10.16
CA LEU A 46 -0.85 -4.47 10.81
C LEU A 46 -1.32 -3.42 9.81
N GLU A 47 -2.30 -2.63 10.23
CA GLU A 47 -2.89 -1.59 9.41
C GLU A 47 -3.06 -0.28 10.18
N ALA A 48 -3.20 0.81 9.46
CA ALA A 48 -3.67 2.07 10.01
C ALA A 48 -5.11 2.31 9.52
N ASP A 49 -6.05 2.22 10.42
CA ASP A 49 -7.46 2.51 10.20
C ASP A 49 -7.78 3.96 10.52
N LEU A 50 -8.77 4.51 9.81
CA LEU A 50 -9.17 5.91 9.96
C LEU A 50 -9.85 6.20 11.32
N GLN A 51 -10.51 5.24 11.91
CA GLN A 51 -11.26 5.42 13.15
C GLN A 51 -10.53 4.85 14.36
N GLU A 52 -9.91 3.68 14.18
CA GLU A 52 -9.29 2.93 15.26
C GLU A 52 -7.77 3.12 15.35
N GLY A 53 -7.17 3.84 14.40
CA GLY A 53 -5.74 4.06 14.36
C GLY A 53 -4.94 2.83 13.93
N VAL A 54 -3.71 2.70 14.43
CA VAL A 54 -2.83 1.58 14.10
C VAL A 54 -3.19 0.37 14.95
N ARG A 55 -3.56 -0.74 14.28
CA ARG A 55 -4.03 -1.96 14.94
C ARG A 55 -3.54 -3.23 14.26
N LEU A 56 -3.64 -4.35 14.97
CA LEU A 56 -3.52 -5.69 14.42
C LEU A 56 -4.90 -6.24 14.09
N ILE A 57 -5.02 -6.84 12.94
CA ILE A 57 -6.22 -7.56 12.51
C ILE A 57 -5.86 -8.96 12.03
N PRO A 58 -6.75 -9.94 12.18
CA PRO A 58 -6.55 -11.25 11.60
C PRO A 58 -6.42 -11.21 10.09
N LEU A 59 -5.58 -12.06 9.52
CA LEU A 59 -5.44 -12.16 8.06
C LEU A 59 -6.80 -12.44 7.37
N GLN A 60 -7.67 -13.20 8.04
CA GLN A 60 -9.01 -13.54 7.56
C GLN A 60 -9.96 -12.34 7.45
N HIS A 61 -9.64 -11.19 8.07
CA HIS A 61 -10.46 -9.98 8.00
C HIS A 61 -10.77 -9.56 6.56
N TYR A 62 -9.82 -9.80 5.66
CA TYR A 62 -9.96 -9.48 4.25
C TYR A 62 -10.32 -10.68 3.37
N SER A 63 -10.81 -11.79 3.95
CA SER A 63 -11.34 -12.89 3.17
C SER A 63 -12.52 -12.41 2.32
N GLY A 64 -12.47 -12.66 1.02
CA GLY A 64 -13.50 -12.19 0.07
C GLY A 64 -13.18 -10.86 -0.62
N PHE A 65 -12.11 -10.17 -0.21
CA PHE A 65 -11.62 -8.99 -0.94
C PHE A 65 -10.65 -9.40 -2.04
N ASN A 66 -10.55 -8.58 -3.09
CA ASN A 66 -9.46 -8.70 -4.04
C ASN A 66 -8.18 -8.21 -3.38
N LEU A 67 -7.18 -9.09 -3.33
CA LEU A 67 -5.92 -8.86 -2.64
C LEU A 67 -4.74 -9.00 -3.59
N ARG A 68 -3.67 -8.27 -3.30
CA ARG A 68 -2.36 -8.43 -3.93
C ARG A 68 -1.27 -8.46 -2.87
N ILE A 69 -0.38 -9.42 -2.96
CA ILE A 69 0.77 -9.52 -2.08
C ILE A 69 1.98 -8.99 -2.82
N CYS A 70 2.58 -7.93 -2.26
CA CYS A 70 3.83 -7.34 -2.74
C CYS A 70 4.93 -7.73 -1.74
N ARG A 71 5.87 -8.55 -2.18
CA ARG A 71 6.96 -9.07 -1.36
C ARG A 71 8.23 -8.27 -1.57
N PRO A 72 8.83 -7.69 -0.52
CA PRO A 72 10.11 -7.01 -0.65
C PRO A 72 11.21 -7.99 -1.07
N VAL A 73 11.93 -7.66 -2.14
CA VAL A 73 13.00 -8.48 -2.70
C VAL A 73 14.25 -8.35 -1.84
N SER A 74 14.92 -9.47 -1.55
CA SER A 74 16.19 -9.51 -0.82
C SER A 74 16.16 -8.92 0.59
N LEU A 75 15.00 -8.83 1.22
CA LEU A 75 14.89 -8.38 2.61
C LEU A 75 15.51 -9.44 3.54
N THR A 76 16.56 -9.04 4.28
CA THR A 76 17.20 -9.93 5.26
C THR A 76 16.29 -10.24 6.45
N ASP A 77 16.55 -11.33 7.17
CA ASP A 77 15.78 -11.65 8.37
C ASP A 77 15.98 -10.62 9.49
N GLN A 78 17.17 -10.02 9.57
CA GLN A 78 17.46 -8.93 10.50
C GLN A 78 16.62 -7.70 10.18
N ASP A 79 16.63 -7.25 8.94
CA ASP A 79 15.86 -6.07 8.50
C ASP A 79 14.35 -6.31 8.62
N ARG A 80 13.90 -7.55 8.33
CA ARG A 80 12.53 -7.97 8.54
C ARG A 80 12.11 -7.84 10.00
N GLY A 81 12.96 -8.27 10.93
CA GLY A 81 12.72 -8.12 12.35
C GLY A 81 12.64 -6.64 12.78
N GLN A 82 13.52 -5.80 12.27
CA GLN A 82 13.53 -4.36 12.54
C GLN A 82 12.28 -3.67 11.94
N LEU A 83 11.93 -3.99 10.70
CA LEU A 83 10.73 -3.50 10.01
C LEU A 83 9.47 -3.77 10.85
N ILE A 84 9.28 -5.03 11.26
CA ILE A 84 8.11 -5.45 12.04
C ILE A 84 8.11 -4.81 13.42
N SER A 85 9.27 -4.73 14.06
CA SER A 85 9.42 -4.07 15.38
C SER A 85 9.05 -2.60 15.30
N HIS A 86 9.54 -1.88 14.27
CA HIS A 86 9.19 -0.49 14.03
C HIS A 86 7.68 -0.32 13.79
N ALA A 87 7.09 -1.14 12.91
CA ALA A 87 5.66 -1.08 12.64
C ALA A 87 4.82 -1.34 13.91
N ARG A 88 5.18 -2.37 14.69
CA ARG A 88 4.51 -2.70 15.96
C ARG A 88 4.64 -1.62 17.02
N SER A 89 5.74 -0.85 17.04
CA SER A 89 5.90 0.28 17.98
C SER A 89 4.88 1.40 17.74
N ARG A 90 4.22 1.41 16.58
CA ARG A 90 3.17 2.36 16.23
C ARG A 90 1.76 1.92 16.64
N LEU A 91 1.61 0.72 17.20
CA LEU A 91 0.29 0.24 17.66
C LEU A 91 -0.37 1.22 18.63
N GLY A 92 -1.66 1.47 18.41
CA GLY A 92 -2.45 2.41 19.17
C GLY A 92 -2.26 3.90 18.81
N HIS A 93 -1.32 4.22 17.89
CA HIS A 93 -1.20 5.60 17.41
C HIS A 93 -2.42 5.96 16.55
N THR A 94 -2.95 7.13 16.79
CA THR A 94 -4.03 7.72 16.00
C THR A 94 -3.48 8.83 15.11
N TYR A 95 -4.05 9.00 13.93
CA TYR A 95 -3.68 10.06 13.00
C TYR A 95 -4.72 11.17 13.01
N ASP A 96 -4.31 12.43 12.85
CA ASP A 96 -5.25 13.55 12.71
C ASP A 96 -5.92 13.50 11.33
N LEU A 97 -7.21 13.17 11.34
CA LEU A 97 -8.00 12.87 10.15
C LEU A 97 -8.80 14.06 9.61
N LYS A 98 -8.77 15.21 10.25
CA LYS A 98 -9.63 16.34 9.86
C LYS A 98 -9.46 16.69 8.39
N ASN A 99 -8.23 16.71 7.91
CA ASN A 99 -7.92 17.04 6.51
C ASN A 99 -8.35 15.93 5.52
N VAL A 100 -8.31 14.66 5.92
CA VAL A 100 -8.74 13.52 5.09
C VAL A 100 -10.26 13.54 4.89
N TRP A 101 -11.02 13.80 5.95
CA TRP A 101 -12.47 13.88 5.88
C TRP A 101 -12.98 15.04 5.04
N ASP A 102 -12.35 16.19 5.13
CA ASP A 102 -12.76 17.38 4.37
C ASP A 102 -12.58 17.16 2.87
N LEU A 103 -11.54 16.45 2.47
CA LEU A 103 -11.34 16.16 1.06
C LEU A 103 -12.21 15.01 0.54
N VAL A 104 -12.38 13.94 1.30
CA VAL A 104 -13.33 12.88 0.94
C VAL A 104 -14.72 13.48 0.76
N ARG A 105 -15.13 14.37 1.66
CA ARG A 105 -16.39 15.11 1.55
C ARG A 105 -16.44 16.00 0.29
N PHE A 106 -15.35 16.68 -0.04
CA PHE A 106 -15.25 17.51 -1.23
C PHE A 106 -15.36 16.69 -2.52
N LEU A 107 -14.68 15.53 -2.59
CA LEU A 107 -14.72 14.63 -3.74
C LEU A 107 -16.07 13.95 -3.94
N ILE A 108 -16.75 13.62 -2.85
CA ILE A 108 -18.11 13.05 -2.92
C ILE A 108 -19.14 14.09 -3.40
N GLN A 109 -18.91 15.37 -3.12
CA GLN A 109 -19.84 16.45 -3.46
C GLN A 109 -19.65 17.03 -4.88
N LYS A 110 -18.54 16.79 -5.54
CA LYS A 110 -18.26 17.32 -6.89
C LYS A 110 -17.87 16.19 -7.85
N PRO A 111 -18.69 15.91 -8.88
CA PRO A 111 -18.33 14.93 -9.90
C PRO A 111 -17.18 15.46 -10.78
N ALA A 112 -16.27 14.56 -11.16
CA ALA A 112 -15.26 14.70 -12.20
C ALA A 112 -14.32 15.91 -12.15
N VAL A 113 -13.24 15.79 -11.39
CA VAL A 113 -12.10 16.72 -11.50
C VAL A 113 -11.34 16.43 -12.80
N PRO A 114 -11.15 17.41 -13.72
CA PRO A 114 -10.38 17.23 -14.95
C PRO A 114 -8.95 16.72 -14.66
N ASN A 115 -8.40 15.85 -15.53
CA ASN A 115 -7.08 15.22 -15.34
C ASN A 115 -5.94 16.20 -15.06
N ARG A 116 -5.99 17.40 -15.64
CA ARG A 116 -5.01 18.47 -15.42
C ARG A 116 -4.99 19.01 -13.97
N TRP A 117 -6.12 18.92 -13.27
CA TRP A 117 -6.27 19.41 -11.89
C TRP A 117 -5.95 18.36 -10.86
N ARG A 118 -6.01 17.07 -11.24
CA ARG A 118 -5.70 15.94 -10.34
C ARG A 118 -4.27 16.03 -9.81
N ARG A 119 -3.28 16.27 -10.70
CA ARG A 119 -1.88 16.44 -10.31
C ARG A 119 -1.65 17.71 -9.48
N ALA A 120 -2.35 18.80 -9.82
CA ALA A 120 -2.26 20.03 -9.06
C ALA A 120 -2.88 19.91 -7.68
N MET A 121 -3.97 19.14 -7.51
CA MET A 121 -4.58 18.86 -6.20
C MET A 121 -3.73 17.95 -5.33
N ILE A 122 -2.97 17.05 -5.93
CA ILE A 122 -1.96 16.23 -5.22
C ILE A 122 -0.77 17.10 -4.78
N GLY A 123 -0.44 18.16 -5.55
CA GLY A 123 0.70 19.05 -5.29
C GLY A 123 0.37 20.39 -4.62
N LEU A 124 -0.89 20.82 -4.55
CA LEU A 124 -1.30 22.07 -3.92
C LEU A 124 -1.57 21.88 -2.42
N GLY A 125 -0.49 21.63 -1.71
CA GLY A 125 -0.21 22.11 -0.39
C GLY A 125 -1.18 21.88 0.75
N SER A 126 -0.61 21.75 1.90
CA SER A 126 -1.11 21.83 3.28
C SER A 126 -2.15 20.79 3.73
N GLY A 127 -2.50 19.84 2.92
CA GLY A 127 -3.40 18.76 3.26
C GLY A 127 -3.46 17.77 2.11
N GLU A 128 -2.44 16.92 1.96
CA GLU A 128 -2.52 15.83 0.99
C GLU A 128 -3.60 14.84 1.43
N PRO A 129 -4.73 14.87 0.77
CA PRO A 129 -5.86 14.02 1.11
C PRO A 129 -5.68 12.58 0.65
N THR A 130 -4.68 12.37 -0.19
CA THR A 130 -4.23 11.04 -0.62
C THR A 130 -3.18 10.43 0.29
N ARG A 131 -2.88 11.06 1.43
CA ARG A 131 -2.16 10.38 2.50
C ARG A 131 -3.00 9.22 2.96
N ALA A 132 -2.88 8.13 2.23
CA ALA A 132 -3.38 6.87 2.71
C ALA A 132 -2.57 6.56 3.96
N ILE A 133 -3.13 6.83 5.13
CA ILE A 133 -2.49 6.65 6.44
C ILE A 133 -1.85 5.26 6.53
N CYS A 134 -2.52 4.26 5.95
CA CYS A 134 -2.02 2.90 5.83
C CYS A 134 -0.67 2.82 5.09
N SER A 135 -0.54 3.48 3.93
CA SER A 135 0.69 3.48 3.15
C SER A 135 1.80 4.29 3.81
N THR A 136 1.46 5.37 4.51
CA THR A 136 2.40 6.21 5.26
C THR A 136 3.10 5.40 6.34
N LEU A 137 2.36 4.65 7.15
CA LEU A 137 2.89 3.80 8.20
C LEU A 137 3.86 2.73 7.65
N ILE A 138 3.44 2.07 6.56
CA ILE A 138 4.25 1.03 5.93
C ILE A 138 5.51 1.64 5.32
N ALA A 139 5.39 2.77 4.60
CA ALA A 139 6.53 3.45 4.02
C ALA A 139 7.52 3.95 5.07
N GLU A 140 7.05 4.52 6.18
CA GLU A 140 7.88 4.90 7.33
C GLU A 140 8.66 3.69 7.87
N SER A 141 7.98 2.55 8.00
CA SER A 141 8.60 1.31 8.49
C SER A 141 9.69 0.79 7.55
N PHE A 142 9.47 0.78 6.23
CA PHE A 142 10.51 0.42 5.27
C PHE A 142 11.66 1.43 5.25
N GLN A 143 11.37 2.72 5.41
CA GLN A 143 12.41 3.75 5.46
C GLN A 143 13.26 3.68 6.73
N SER A 144 12.74 3.15 7.84
CA SER A 144 13.51 2.96 9.08
C SER A 144 14.67 1.98 8.91
N ILE A 145 14.56 1.06 7.95
CA ILE A 145 15.61 0.10 7.59
C ILE A 145 16.32 0.46 6.27
N ASN A 146 16.11 1.68 5.76
CA ASN A 146 16.66 2.17 4.48
C ASN A 146 16.23 1.35 3.25
N TYR A 147 15.14 0.58 3.32
CA TYR A 147 14.65 -0.18 2.18
C TYR A 147 13.96 0.73 1.16
N PRO A 148 14.34 0.65 -0.15
CA PRO A 148 13.74 1.49 -1.19
C PRO A 148 12.34 0.97 -1.54
N ILE A 149 11.37 1.90 -1.65
CA ILE A 149 10.03 1.55 -2.18
C ILE A 149 9.94 2.02 -3.63
N LEU A 150 9.98 3.33 -3.84
CA LEU A 150 9.94 3.96 -5.15
C LEU A 150 10.74 5.26 -5.09
N PRO A 151 12.09 5.18 -5.11
CA PRO A 151 12.95 6.35 -5.05
C PRO A 151 12.81 7.21 -6.31
N VAL A 152 13.13 8.49 -6.19
CA VAL A 152 13.25 9.39 -7.32
C VAL A 152 14.68 9.32 -7.83
N LEU A 153 14.84 9.07 -9.12
CA LEU A 153 16.15 9.14 -9.78
C LEU A 153 16.44 10.60 -10.15
N GLY A 154 17.62 11.07 -9.78
CA GLY A 154 18.14 12.34 -10.23
C GLY A 154 19.57 12.22 -10.74
N PRO A 155 19.99 13.10 -11.64
CA PRO A 155 21.38 13.15 -12.09
C PRO A 155 22.24 13.75 -10.99
N GLU A 156 23.31 13.09 -10.63
CA GLU A 156 24.43 13.72 -9.95
C GLU A 156 25.61 13.81 -10.93
N VAL A 157 26.15 15.02 -11.06
CA VAL A 157 27.34 15.25 -11.89
C VAL A 157 28.54 15.07 -10.98
N GLY A 158 29.16 13.90 -11.04
CA GLY A 158 30.46 13.67 -10.42
C GLY A 158 31.61 13.99 -11.39
N ASP A 159 32.80 14.12 -10.87
CA ASP A 159 34.03 14.40 -11.66
C ASP A 159 34.34 13.29 -12.71
N GLU A 160 33.74 12.11 -12.58
CA GLU A 160 33.93 10.95 -13.46
C GLU A 160 32.72 10.64 -14.36
N GLY A 161 31.68 11.51 -14.40
CA GLY A 161 30.48 11.32 -15.20
C GLY A 161 29.18 11.34 -14.37
N GLU A 162 28.05 11.23 -15.08
CA GLU A 162 26.73 11.17 -14.43
C GLU A 162 26.55 9.80 -13.74
N VAL A 163 26.43 9.82 -12.40
CA VAL A 163 26.06 8.65 -11.62
C VAL A 163 24.60 8.82 -11.18
N PRO A 164 23.73 7.83 -11.40
CA PRO A 164 22.35 7.95 -10.93
C PRO A 164 22.29 7.98 -9.41
N VAL A 165 21.73 9.05 -8.85
CA VAL A 165 21.52 9.20 -7.41
C VAL A 165 20.05 8.98 -7.09
N TYR A 166 19.83 8.17 -6.06
CA TYR A 166 18.50 7.84 -5.58
C TYR A 166 18.09 8.80 -4.45
N TYR A 167 17.06 9.62 -4.71
CA TYR A 167 16.50 10.48 -3.70
C TYR A 167 15.34 9.80 -3.00
N ARG A 168 15.35 9.86 -1.66
CA ARG A 168 14.27 9.31 -0.85
C ARG A 168 13.04 10.20 -0.95
N ARG A 169 11.91 9.61 -1.35
CA ARG A 169 10.62 10.27 -1.26
C ARG A 169 10.17 10.30 0.21
N HIS A 170 9.54 11.38 0.66
CA HIS A 170 9.00 11.42 2.02
C HIS A 170 7.90 10.35 2.19
N PHE A 171 7.88 9.65 3.33
CA PHE A 171 6.98 8.52 3.58
C PHE A 171 5.48 8.88 3.43
N SER A 172 5.09 10.13 3.70
CA SER A 172 3.71 10.58 3.55
C SER A 172 3.22 10.69 2.10
N HIS A 173 4.11 10.56 1.12
CA HIS A 173 3.77 10.66 -0.31
C HIS A 173 3.53 9.31 -0.96
N PHE A 174 3.54 8.23 -0.19
CA PHE A 174 3.26 6.90 -0.71
C PHE A 174 1.77 6.57 -0.64
N THR A 175 1.31 5.90 -1.67
CA THR A 175 -0.03 5.35 -1.82
C THR A 175 0.03 3.83 -1.92
N PRO A 176 -1.08 3.09 -1.76
CA PRO A 176 -1.07 1.64 -1.96
C PRO A 176 -0.52 1.23 -3.34
N ARG A 177 -0.79 2.02 -4.37
CA ARG A 177 -0.29 1.80 -5.73
C ARG A 177 1.23 1.78 -5.82
N ASP A 178 1.94 2.56 -5.01
CA ASP A 178 3.40 2.67 -5.12
C ASP A 178 4.11 1.35 -4.79
N PHE A 179 3.54 0.51 -3.94
CA PHE A 179 4.06 -0.83 -3.65
C PHE A 179 3.85 -1.79 -4.82
N ASP A 180 2.76 -1.64 -5.57
CA ASP A 180 2.46 -2.43 -6.77
C ASP A 180 3.38 -2.07 -7.95
N LEU A 181 3.76 -0.80 -8.05
CA LEU A 181 4.62 -0.29 -9.12
C LEU A 181 6.10 -0.38 -8.79
N SER A 182 6.45 -0.68 -7.55
CA SER A 182 7.84 -0.69 -7.11
C SER A 182 8.63 -1.83 -7.75
N PRO A 183 9.80 -1.56 -8.36
CA PRO A 183 10.67 -2.61 -8.87
C PRO A 183 11.36 -3.42 -7.77
N TYR A 184 11.25 -2.98 -6.51
CA TYR A 184 11.83 -3.64 -5.33
C TYR A 184 10.85 -4.58 -4.63
N PHE A 185 9.64 -4.72 -5.18
CA PHE A 185 8.63 -5.65 -4.67
C PHE A 185 8.18 -6.61 -5.75
N GLU A 186 8.23 -7.89 -5.44
CA GLU A 186 7.68 -8.93 -6.29
C GLU A 186 6.18 -9.13 -6.01
N VAL A 187 5.37 -9.18 -7.05
CA VAL A 187 3.96 -9.53 -6.94
C VAL A 187 3.81 -11.04 -6.83
N ILE A 188 3.40 -11.51 -5.65
CA ILE A 188 3.15 -12.93 -5.41
C ILE A 188 1.79 -13.30 -5.98
N LYS A 189 1.79 -14.18 -6.96
CA LYS A 189 0.58 -14.75 -7.57
C LYS A 189 0.30 -16.12 -6.96
N PRO A 190 -0.98 -16.54 -6.90
CA PRO A 190 -1.31 -17.92 -6.58
C PRO A 190 -0.54 -18.87 -7.52
N THR A 191 0.04 -19.92 -6.96
CA THR A 191 0.64 -20.97 -7.78
C THR A 191 -0.46 -21.65 -8.55
N LEU A 192 -0.35 -21.67 -9.87
CA LEU A 192 -1.23 -22.51 -10.69
C LEU A 192 -0.95 -23.99 -10.39
N GLU A 193 -1.98 -24.81 -10.41
CA GLU A 193 -1.82 -26.24 -10.27
C GLU A 193 -0.91 -26.78 -11.38
N VAL A 194 -0.06 -27.72 -11.01
CA VAL A 194 0.80 -28.41 -12.00
C VAL A 194 -0.11 -29.12 -13.02
N GLY A 195 0.07 -28.79 -14.30
CA GLY A 195 -0.75 -29.35 -15.37
C GLY A 195 -1.96 -28.48 -15.77
N PHE A 196 -1.99 -27.21 -15.35
CA PHE A 196 -3.01 -26.28 -15.85
C PHE A 196 -3.01 -26.25 -17.38
N ASP A 197 -4.15 -26.60 -17.99
CA ASP A 197 -4.39 -26.56 -19.43
C ASP A 197 -5.62 -25.69 -19.69
N TYR A 198 -5.44 -24.53 -20.31
CA TYR A 198 -6.52 -23.60 -20.62
C TYR A 198 -7.55 -24.17 -21.58
N GLN A 199 -7.18 -25.19 -22.40
CA GLN A 199 -8.08 -25.85 -23.35
C GLN A 199 -9.13 -26.73 -22.64
N GLN A 200 -8.87 -27.10 -21.37
CA GLN A 200 -9.81 -27.90 -20.58
C GLN A 200 -10.79 -27.02 -19.79
N ILE A 201 -10.70 -25.69 -19.90
CA ILE A 201 -11.63 -24.78 -19.23
C ILE A 201 -12.97 -24.82 -19.93
N SER A 202 -14.03 -25.17 -19.20
CA SER A 202 -15.39 -25.01 -19.65
C SER A 202 -15.86 -23.59 -19.38
N TRP A 203 -16.12 -22.84 -20.47
CA TRP A 203 -16.66 -21.50 -20.35
C TRP A 203 -18.19 -21.57 -20.18
N ALA A 204 -18.71 -20.99 -19.10
CA ALA A 204 -20.13 -20.67 -19.02
C ALA A 204 -20.47 -19.63 -20.09
N GLY A 205 -21.69 -19.68 -20.63
CA GLY A 205 -22.15 -18.66 -21.59
C GLY A 205 -22.04 -17.26 -21.00
N GLU A 206 -21.92 -16.24 -21.86
CA GLU A 206 -21.89 -14.84 -21.41
C GLU A 206 -23.11 -14.55 -20.53
N GLU A 207 -22.90 -14.00 -19.33
CA GLU A 207 -24.01 -13.47 -18.56
C GLU A 207 -24.69 -12.39 -19.40
N ALA A 208 -25.99 -12.56 -19.64
CA ALA A 208 -26.79 -11.57 -20.35
C ALA A 208 -26.77 -10.25 -19.58
N SER A 209 -26.20 -9.23 -20.20
CA SER A 209 -26.07 -7.86 -19.68
C SER A 209 -27.43 -7.22 -19.42
#